data_9735e302e9ea27a833e60b50a0f62abe
#
_entry.id   9735e302e9ea27a833e60b50a0f62abe
#
_cell.length_a   1.000
_cell.length_b   1.000
_cell.length_c   1.000
_cell.angle_alpha   90.00
_cell.angle_beta   90.00
_cell.angle_gamma   90.00
#
_symmetry.space_group_name_H-M   'P 1'
#
loop_
_entity.id
_entity.type
_entity.pdbx_description
1 polymer ?
#
loop_
_entity_poly.entity_id
_entity_poly.type
_entity_poly.pdbx_seq_one_letter_code
_entity_poly.pdbx_strand_id
1 'polypeptide(L)'
;MSQRLPITWGTEMIGSGAARFRLWAPAQKAVGLLAHGRGETQSMLPGEDGWFEIETDLIKPGEGYSFVLADNARVPDPAARAQLGDVNGPSRLVDPDAYEWRLPYWKGLPWHETVVYELHTGTFSMHGTFDGIRARLDHLASVGVTAIELMPVAQFAGNRGWGYDGVLLYAPHSVYGGQEQLKRLVDAAHERGLMLFLDVVYNHFGPEGNYLRQYAPDFFHPERKTPWGGAIAFEKFPVRRYFIDNALYWIGEYLIDGLRFDAVDHIHDQAGTHLLEELAIEVRQRFPGRHIHLTTEDDRNMVRHIERDASGAVVLYDGEWNDDFHHAAHVVATGEEEGYYSEYVSDRLNKLARALSEGFIFQGEVSKLRNNEPRGEPSGHLPATAFVHFLQNHDQIGNRALGERLTELVPPRVV
;
A
#
# COMPACT_ATOMS: atom_id res chain seq x y z
N MET A 1 -22.09 -9.30 -8.50
CA MET A 1 -21.67 -8.37 -9.56
C MET A 1 -20.68 -7.43 -8.92
N SER A 2 -19.41 -7.48 -9.31
CA SER A 2 -18.44 -6.46 -8.87
C SER A 2 -18.94 -5.12 -9.39
N GLN A 3 -19.20 -4.16 -8.52
CA GLN A 3 -19.48 -2.80 -8.95
C GLN A 3 -18.19 -2.30 -9.60
N ARG A 4 -18.18 -2.15 -10.93
CA ARG A 4 -17.07 -1.48 -11.60
C ARG A 4 -16.96 -0.08 -11.01
N LEU A 5 -15.85 0.17 -10.34
CA LEU A 5 -15.56 1.48 -9.80
C LEU A 5 -15.13 2.39 -10.96
N PRO A 6 -15.67 3.60 -11.07
CA PRO A 6 -15.16 4.57 -12.03
C PRO A 6 -13.73 4.93 -11.61
N ILE A 7 -12.76 4.54 -12.43
CA ILE A 7 -11.34 4.80 -12.18
C ILE A 7 -10.88 5.83 -13.20
N THR A 8 -10.20 6.86 -12.73
CA THR A 8 -9.70 7.94 -13.59
C THR A 8 -8.49 7.51 -14.41
N TRP A 9 -7.63 6.65 -13.83
CA TRP A 9 -6.37 6.20 -14.42
C TRP A 9 -6.43 4.77 -14.96
N GLY A 10 -5.59 4.50 -15.97
CA GLY A 10 -5.39 3.16 -16.51
C GLY A 10 -6.40 2.79 -17.59
N THR A 11 -6.47 1.50 -17.86
CA THR A 11 -7.32 0.93 -18.90
C THR A 11 -8.71 0.56 -18.39
N GLU A 12 -9.72 0.68 -19.26
CA GLU A 12 -11.09 0.24 -19.01
C GLU A 12 -11.60 -0.61 -20.17
N MET A 13 -12.12 -1.80 -19.88
CA MET A 13 -12.80 -2.62 -20.88
C MET A 13 -14.17 -2.01 -21.22
N ILE A 14 -14.41 -1.73 -22.52
CA ILE A 14 -15.65 -1.16 -23.02
C ILE A 14 -16.31 -2.10 -24.03
N GLY A 15 -17.56 -2.48 -23.79
CA GLY A 15 -18.35 -3.31 -24.70
C GLY A 15 -17.68 -4.64 -25.08
N SER A 16 -17.89 -5.09 -26.30
CA SER A 16 -17.50 -6.43 -26.78
C SER A 16 -16.05 -6.50 -27.29
N GLY A 17 -15.08 -6.29 -26.38
CA GLY A 17 -13.66 -6.55 -26.67
C GLY A 17 -12.84 -5.34 -27.12
N ALA A 18 -13.37 -4.12 -26.98
CA ALA A 18 -12.60 -2.89 -27.04
C ALA A 18 -12.16 -2.45 -25.63
N ALA A 19 -11.12 -1.64 -25.56
CA ALA A 19 -10.65 -1.02 -24.33
C ALA A 19 -10.36 0.46 -24.55
N ARG A 20 -10.59 1.26 -23.50
CA ARG A 20 -10.19 2.64 -23.40
C ARG A 20 -8.84 2.70 -22.72
N PHE A 21 -7.91 3.46 -23.29
CA PHE A 21 -6.59 3.74 -22.76
C PHE A 21 -6.47 5.23 -22.49
N ARG A 22 -5.95 5.59 -21.34
CA ARG A 22 -5.82 6.97 -20.89
C ARG A 22 -4.43 7.23 -20.29
N LEU A 23 -3.87 8.40 -20.60
CA LEU A 23 -2.63 8.87 -20.00
C LEU A 23 -2.75 10.35 -19.67
N TRP A 24 -2.46 10.73 -18.42
CA TRP A 24 -2.28 12.11 -18.04
C TRP A 24 -0.83 12.53 -18.35
N ALA A 25 -0.66 13.33 -19.38
CA ALA A 25 0.64 13.72 -19.90
C ALA A 25 0.67 15.22 -20.28
N PRO A 26 0.47 16.14 -19.31
CA PRO A 26 0.29 17.57 -19.57
C PRO A 26 1.52 18.23 -20.24
N ALA A 27 2.71 17.65 -20.14
CA ALA A 27 3.91 18.15 -20.82
C ALA A 27 4.06 17.67 -22.26
N GLN A 28 3.15 16.81 -22.76
CA GLN A 28 3.24 16.26 -24.11
C GLN A 28 2.32 17.01 -25.08
N LYS A 29 2.79 17.13 -26.34
CA LYS A 29 1.98 17.67 -27.46
C LYS A 29 1.21 16.58 -28.20
N ALA A 30 1.68 15.36 -28.13
CA ALA A 30 1.09 14.18 -28.73
C ALA A 30 1.49 12.94 -27.95
N VAL A 31 0.60 11.95 -27.90
CA VAL A 31 0.83 10.63 -27.32
C VAL A 31 0.29 9.59 -28.28
N GLY A 32 1.02 8.50 -28.47
CA GLY A 32 0.58 7.33 -29.22
C GLY A 32 0.38 6.13 -28.31
N LEU A 33 -0.44 5.18 -28.74
CA LEU A 33 -0.62 3.86 -28.14
C LEU A 33 -0.01 2.81 -29.06
N LEU A 34 1.05 2.13 -28.60
CA LEU A 34 1.70 1.03 -29.32
C LEU A 34 1.11 -0.31 -28.89
N ALA A 35 0.54 -1.05 -29.85
CA ALA A 35 0.14 -2.44 -29.70
C ALA A 35 1.33 -3.37 -30.02
N HIS A 36 1.96 -3.97 -29.00
CA HIS A 36 3.17 -4.78 -29.19
C HIS A 36 2.96 -6.02 -30.06
N GLY A 37 1.81 -6.67 -29.95
CA GLY A 37 1.51 -7.87 -30.74
C GLY A 37 1.43 -7.61 -32.25
N ARG A 38 1.18 -6.36 -32.67
CA ARG A 38 1.05 -5.97 -34.09
C ARG A 38 2.15 -5.03 -34.55
N GLY A 39 2.90 -4.42 -33.61
CA GLY A 39 3.89 -3.39 -33.92
C GLY A 39 3.28 -2.10 -34.47
N GLU A 40 1.99 -1.86 -34.21
CA GLU A 40 1.23 -0.72 -34.72
C GLU A 40 1.05 0.34 -33.63
N THR A 41 1.25 1.61 -34.02
CA THR A 41 1.03 2.75 -33.12
C THR A 41 -0.16 3.56 -33.61
N GLN A 42 -1.13 3.81 -32.74
CA GLN A 42 -2.28 4.68 -32.99
C GLN A 42 -2.13 5.99 -32.21
N SER A 43 -2.49 7.11 -32.84
CA SER A 43 -2.48 8.41 -32.15
C SER A 43 -3.64 8.50 -31.16
N MET A 44 -3.35 8.93 -29.93
CA MET A 44 -4.37 9.22 -28.94
C MET A 44 -4.92 10.63 -29.12
N LEU A 45 -6.18 10.82 -28.77
CA LEU A 45 -6.84 12.13 -28.83
C LEU A 45 -6.52 12.93 -27.57
N PRO A 46 -6.12 14.21 -27.72
CA PRO A 46 -5.96 15.10 -26.60
C PRO A 46 -7.34 15.45 -26.00
N GLY A 47 -7.45 15.30 -24.69
CA GLY A 47 -8.60 15.70 -23.89
C GLY A 47 -8.33 16.96 -23.06
N GLU A 48 -9.20 17.22 -22.08
CA GLU A 48 -9.05 18.33 -21.16
C GLU A 48 -7.93 18.07 -20.13
N ASP A 49 -7.36 19.13 -19.57
CA ASP A 49 -6.39 19.11 -18.46
C ASP A 49 -5.15 18.21 -18.68
N GLY A 50 -4.73 18.03 -19.94
CA GLY A 50 -3.53 17.26 -20.27
C GLY A 50 -3.73 15.75 -20.35
N TRP A 51 -4.95 15.28 -20.40
CA TRP A 51 -5.27 13.89 -20.68
C TRP A 51 -5.16 13.57 -22.16
N PHE A 52 -4.74 12.34 -22.46
CA PHE A 52 -4.82 11.72 -23.77
C PHE A 52 -5.62 10.43 -23.66
N GLU A 53 -6.49 10.16 -24.66
CA GLU A 53 -7.39 9.01 -24.62
C GLU A 53 -7.56 8.39 -26.00
N ILE A 54 -7.75 7.07 -26.04
CA ILE A 54 -8.15 6.33 -27.22
C ILE A 54 -9.00 5.13 -26.84
N GLU A 55 -10.03 4.88 -27.63
CA GLU A 55 -10.82 3.64 -27.60
C GLU A 55 -10.45 2.78 -28.80
N THR A 56 -10.04 1.54 -28.57
CA THR A 56 -9.60 0.65 -29.64
C THR A 56 -9.82 -0.82 -29.28
N ASP A 57 -10.04 -1.65 -30.29
CA ASP A 57 -10.07 -3.11 -30.17
C ASP A 57 -8.78 -3.78 -30.69
N LEU A 58 -7.78 -2.97 -31.00
CA LEU A 58 -6.50 -3.42 -31.56
C LEU A 58 -5.72 -4.30 -30.57
N ILE A 59 -5.88 -4.04 -29.26
CA ILE A 59 -5.19 -4.74 -28.18
C ILE A 59 -6.22 -5.60 -27.43
N LYS A 60 -5.94 -6.89 -27.31
CA LYS A 60 -6.82 -7.83 -26.60
C LYS A 60 -6.30 -8.12 -25.19
N PRO A 61 -7.16 -8.55 -24.24
CA PRO A 61 -6.71 -9.01 -22.93
C PRO A 61 -5.57 -10.02 -23.05
N GLY A 62 -4.51 -9.79 -22.26
CA GLY A 62 -3.27 -10.57 -22.28
C GLY A 62 -2.18 -9.98 -23.18
N GLU A 63 -2.51 -9.13 -24.15
CA GLU A 63 -1.53 -8.49 -25.04
C GLU A 63 -0.86 -7.27 -24.40
N GLY A 64 0.35 -6.99 -24.88
CA GLY A 64 1.18 -5.87 -24.39
C GLY A 64 0.90 -4.56 -25.10
N TYR A 65 0.97 -3.47 -24.36
CA TYR A 65 0.91 -2.11 -24.89
C TYR A 65 1.91 -1.18 -24.19
N SER A 66 2.24 -0.08 -24.83
CA SER A 66 3.01 1.03 -24.26
C SER A 66 2.50 2.36 -24.78
N PHE A 67 2.68 3.42 -24.02
CA PHE A 67 2.50 4.76 -24.56
C PHE A 67 3.78 5.22 -25.28
N VAL A 68 3.59 6.00 -26.35
CA VAL A 68 4.69 6.57 -27.16
C VAL A 68 4.62 8.07 -27.03
N LEU A 69 5.64 8.68 -26.45
CA LEU A 69 5.74 10.12 -26.25
C LEU A 69 6.14 10.84 -27.55
N ALA A 70 6.06 12.17 -27.56
CA ALA A 70 6.36 12.98 -28.74
C ALA A 70 7.81 12.86 -29.24
N ASP A 71 8.75 12.47 -28.39
CA ASP A 71 10.15 12.17 -28.71
C ASP A 71 10.42 10.72 -29.12
N ASN A 72 9.35 9.92 -29.32
CA ASN A 72 9.35 8.47 -29.55
C ASN A 72 9.82 7.60 -28.36
N ALA A 73 9.97 8.15 -27.17
CA ALA A 73 10.19 7.35 -25.99
C ALA A 73 8.96 6.45 -25.72
N ARG A 74 9.21 5.19 -25.40
CA ARG A 74 8.17 4.21 -25.04
C ARG A 74 8.14 4.08 -23.54
N VAL A 75 6.98 4.32 -22.95
CA VAL A 75 6.79 4.25 -21.50
C VAL A 75 5.65 3.29 -21.14
N PRO A 76 5.76 2.57 -20.03
CA PRO A 76 4.65 1.78 -19.51
C PRO A 76 3.50 2.69 -19.06
N ASP A 77 2.33 2.11 -18.90
CA ASP A 77 1.20 2.76 -18.25
C ASP A 77 1.47 2.87 -16.74
N PRO A 78 1.46 4.07 -16.15
CA PRO A 78 1.69 4.23 -14.71
C PRO A 78 0.62 3.56 -13.85
N ALA A 79 -0.58 3.33 -14.41
CA ALA A 79 -1.67 2.61 -13.79
C ALA A 79 -1.91 1.22 -14.42
N ALA A 80 -0.85 0.61 -14.98
CA ALA A 80 -0.91 -0.73 -15.53
C ALA A 80 -1.44 -1.74 -14.51
N ARG A 81 -2.40 -2.57 -14.92
CA ARG A 81 -2.94 -3.64 -14.08
C ARG A 81 -2.04 -4.87 -14.03
N ALA A 82 -1.17 -5.03 -15.02
CA ALA A 82 -0.16 -6.07 -15.08
C ALA A 82 0.97 -5.64 -16.02
N GLN A 83 2.14 -6.24 -15.85
CA GLN A 83 3.33 -5.96 -16.62
C GLN A 83 3.81 -7.20 -17.37
N LEU A 84 4.38 -7.01 -18.56
CA LEU A 84 5.09 -8.04 -19.30
C LEU A 84 6.59 -7.86 -19.07
N GLY A 85 7.15 -8.63 -18.15
CA GLY A 85 8.55 -8.51 -17.74
C GLY A 85 8.76 -7.49 -16.61
N ASP A 86 9.80 -6.69 -16.74
CA ASP A 86 10.21 -5.71 -15.73
C ASP A 86 9.49 -4.35 -15.90
N VAL A 87 9.72 -3.41 -14.99
CA VAL A 87 9.14 -2.06 -14.94
C VAL A 87 9.30 -1.25 -16.22
N ASN A 88 10.33 -1.55 -17.02
CA ASN A 88 10.60 -0.89 -18.30
C ASN A 88 9.92 -1.61 -19.50
N GLY A 89 9.28 -2.74 -19.24
CA GLY A 89 8.58 -3.54 -20.26
C GLY A 89 7.20 -2.98 -20.62
N PRO A 90 6.51 -3.65 -21.57
CA PRO A 90 5.14 -3.29 -21.91
C PRO A 90 4.17 -3.57 -20.75
N SER A 91 3.19 -2.71 -20.60
CA SER A 91 2.02 -3.00 -19.78
C SER A 91 1.13 -4.03 -20.47
N ARG A 92 0.41 -4.84 -19.70
CA ARG A 92 -0.49 -5.88 -20.24
C ARG A 92 -1.95 -5.48 -20.02
N LEU A 93 -2.74 -5.51 -21.09
CA LEU A 93 -4.18 -5.32 -20.95
C LEU A 93 -4.81 -6.48 -20.19
N VAL A 94 -5.62 -6.14 -19.21
CA VAL A 94 -6.28 -7.07 -18.30
C VAL A 94 -7.79 -6.94 -18.45
N ASP A 95 -8.47 -8.07 -18.53
CA ASP A 95 -9.92 -8.12 -18.34
C ASP A 95 -10.21 -8.35 -16.84
N PRO A 96 -10.77 -7.37 -16.12
CA PRO A 96 -11.04 -7.52 -14.69
C PRO A 96 -12.12 -8.58 -14.40
N ASP A 97 -13.01 -8.86 -15.36
CA ASP A 97 -14.11 -9.82 -15.21
C ASP A 97 -13.69 -11.26 -15.54
N ALA A 98 -12.45 -11.50 -15.98
CA ALA A 98 -11.95 -12.84 -16.30
C ALA A 98 -11.81 -13.77 -15.09
N TYR A 99 -11.78 -13.22 -13.87
CA TYR A 99 -11.69 -14.00 -12.64
C TYR A 99 -13.05 -14.13 -11.96
N GLU A 100 -13.49 -15.39 -11.74
CA GLU A 100 -14.71 -15.70 -11.02
C GLU A 100 -14.40 -15.92 -9.53
N TRP A 101 -14.86 -15.01 -8.68
CA TRP A 101 -14.73 -15.09 -7.24
C TRP A 101 -15.62 -16.20 -6.67
N ARG A 102 -15.07 -17.03 -5.78
CA ARG A 102 -15.80 -18.08 -5.08
C ARG A 102 -16.65 -17.52 -3.94
N LEU A 103 -16.10 -16.50 -3.26
CA LEU A 103 -16.76 -15.81 -2.14
C LEU A 103 -16.99 -14.32 -2.43
N PRO A 104 -17.76 -13.97 -3.48
CA PRO A 104 -17.95 -12.56 -3.90
C PRO A 104 -18.69 -11.70 -2.85
N TYR A 105 -19.29 -12.33 -1.83
CA TYR A 105 -20.04 -11.68 -0.74
C TYR A 105 -19.31 -11.71 0.60
N TRP A 106 -18.02 -12.02 0.60
CA TRP A 106 -17.17 -11.93 1.77
C TRP A 106 -17.22 -10.53 2.38
N LYS A 107 -17.39 -10.44 3.71
CA LYS A 107 -17.57 -9.16 4.41
C LYS A 107 -16.37 -8.76 5.26
N GLY A 108 -15.37 -9.61 5.44
CA GLY A 108 -14.31 -9.44 6.42
C GLY A 108 -14.76 -9.80 7.84
N LEU A 109 -13.88 -9.57 8.81
CA LEU A 109 -14.13 -9.74 10.23
C LEU A 109 -14.08 -8.38 10.93
N PRO A 110 -14.74 -8.19 12.09
CA PRO A 110 -14.65 -6.96 12.87
C PRO A 110 -13.21 -6.67 13.32
N TRP A 111 -12.83 -5.39 13.40
CA TRP A 111 -11.47 -4.98 13.77
C TRP A 111 -10.97 -5.55 15.11
N HIS A 112 -11.81 -5.61 16.13
CA HIS A 112 -11.46 -6.14 17.45
C HIS A 112 -11.18 -7.65 17.48
N GLU A 113 -11.46 -8.37 16.39
CA GLU A 113 -11.13 -9.79 16.21
C GLU A 113 -9.86 -9.99 15.40
N THR A 114 -9.17 -8.88 15.03
CA THR A 114 -8.06 -8.92 14.10
C THR A 114 -6.74 -9.24 14.80
N VAL A 115 -6.10 -10.33 14.36
CA VAL A 115 -4.72 -10.70 14.68
C VAL A 115 -3.94 -10.72 13.37
N VAL A 116 -3.11 -9.70 13.17
CA VAL A 116 -2.37 -9.48 11.92
C VAL A 116 -1.06 -10.28 11.92
N TYR A 117 -0.80 -10.98 10.82
CA TYR A 117 0.50 -11.58 10.54
C TYR A 117 1.07 -10.94 9.27
N GLU A 118 2.11 -10.12 9.45
CA GLU A 118 2.83 -9.52 8.33
C GLU A 118 3.78 -10.54 7.69
N LEU A 119 3.82 -10.57 6.35
CA LEU A 119 4.74 -11.43 5.62
C LEU A 119 5.22 -10.80 4.29
N HIS A 120 6.44 -11.19 3.90
CA HIS A 120 6.98 -10.83 2.60
C HIS A 120 6.79 -11.96 1.59
N THR A 121 6.11 -11.66 0.47
CA THR A 121 5.75 -12.67 -0.54
C THR A 121 6.95 -13.46 -1.04
N GLY A 122 8.06 -12.77 -1.32
CA GLY A 122 9.27 -13.37 -1.92
C GLY A 122 10.08 -14.28 -0.97
N THR A 123 9.84 -14.22 0.35
CA THR A 123 10.66 -14.97 1.34
C THR A 123 9.84 -15.87 2.26
N PHE A 124 8.52 -15.73 2.30
CA PHE A 124 7.66 -16.52 3.17
C PHE A 124 7.65 -18.03 2.83
N SER A 125 7.82 -18.34 1.56
CA SER A 125 7.88 -19.72 1.08
C SER A 125 9.10 -19.97 0.20
N MET A 126 9.46 -21.25 0.00
CA MET A 126 10.56 -21.63 -0.91
C MET A 126 10.29 -21.21 -2.36
N HIS A 127 9.02 -21.01 -2.74
CA HIS A 127 8.65 -20.59 -4.10
C HIS A 127 8.66 -19.07 -4.27
N GLY A 128 8.59 -18.30 -3.19
CA GLY A 128 8.57 -16.82 -3.22
C GLY A 128 7.41 -16.25 -4.03
N THR A 129 6.22 -16.86 -3.98
CA THR A 129 5.06 -16.50 -4.79
C THR A 129 3.76 -16.48 -3.99
N PHE A 130 2.71 -15.86 -4.53
CA PHE A 130 1.36 -15.88 -3.94
C PHE A 130 0.82 -17.32 -3.76
N ASP A 131 1.11 -18.23 -4.69
CA ASP A 131 0.75 -19.65 -4.55
C ASP A 131 1.54 -20.32 -3.41
N GLY A 132 2.77 -19.89 -3.14
CA GLY A 132 3.55 -20.35 -2.01
C GLY A 132 2.95 -19.94 -0.66
N ILE A 133 2.38 -18.73 -0.57
CA ILE A 133 1.62 -18.28 0.60
C ILE A 133 0.33 -19.09 0.72
N ARG A 134 -0.41 -19.24 -0.38
CA ARG A 134 -1.68 -20.00 -0.43
C ARG A 134 -1.53 -21.41 0.12
N ALA A 135 -0.40 -22.07 -0.13
CA ALA A 135 -0.10 -23.40 0.40
C ALA A 135 0.11 -23.44 1.92
N ARG A 136 0.24 -22.30 2.60
CA ARG A 136 0.48 -22.19 4.04
C ARG A 136 -0.70 -21.58 4.84
N LEU A 137 -1.83 -21.28 4.20
CA LEU A 137 -2.96 -20.63 4.84
C LEU A 137 -3.54 -21.45 6.00
N ASP A 138 -3.61 -22.79 5.87
CA ASP A 138 -4.10 -23.66 6.94
C ASP A 138 -3.23 -23.58 8.21
N HIS A 139 -1.90 -23.43 8.02
CA HIS A 139 -0.99 -23.24 9.15
C HIS A 139 -1.24 -21.90 9.83
N LEU A 140 -1.36 -20.79 9.07
CA LEU A 140 -1.62 -19.46 9.65
C LEU A 140 -2.95 -19.43 10.40
N ALA A 141 -4.01 -19.99 9.85
CA ALA A 141 -5.29 -20.12 10.53
C ALA A 141 -5.17 -20.94 11.83
N SER A 142 -4.39 -22.04 11.81
CA SER A 142 -4.24 -22.93 12.98
C SER A 142 -3.52 -22.29 14.17
N VAL A 143 -2.73 -21.24 13.95
CA VAL A 143 -2.03 -20.50 15.02
C VAL A 143 -2.79 -19.25 15.48
N GLY A 144 -4.03 -19.06 15.00
CA GLY A 144 -4.93 -17.99 15.46
C GLY A 144 -4.80 -16.67 14.72
N VAL A 145 -4.07 -16.63 13.59
CA VAL A 145 -4.05 -15.47 12.68
C VAL A 145 -5.45 -15.30 12.06
N THR A 146 -5.93 -14.07 11.99
CA THR A 146 -7.22 -13.72 11.35
C THR A 146 -7.05 -12.75 10.17
N ALA A 147 -5.89 -12.10 10.06
CA ALA A 147 -5.54 -11.25 8.94
C ALA A 147 -4.08 -11.47 8.53
N ILE A 148 -3.84 -11.62 7.24
CA ILE A 148 -2.50 -11.66 6.65
C ILE A 148 -2.23 -10.30 6.03
N GLU A 149 -1.16 -9.62 6.42
CA GLU A 149 -0.71 -8.41 5.78
C GLU A 149 0.47 -8.72 4.85
N LEU A 150 0.27 -8.46 3.56
CA LEU A 150 1.34 -8.56 2.58
C LEU A 150 2.16 -7.27 2.58
N MET A 151 3.48 -7.37 2.78
CA MET A 151 4.39 -6.29 2.42
C MET A 151 4.14 -5.87 0.96
N PRO A 152 4.54 -4.64 0.53
CA PRO A 152 4.10 -4.09 -0.73
C PRO A 152 4.35 -5.03 -1.92
N VAL A 153 3.33 -5.17 -2.78
CA VAL A 153 3.35 -6.07 -3.94
C VAL A 153 3.39 -5.33 -5.28
N ALA A 154 3.42 -4.00 -5.27
CA ALA A 154 3.49 -3.21 -6.50
C ALA A 154 4.74 -3.54 -7.32
N GLN A 155 4.61 -3.46 -8.65
CA GLN A 155 5.73 -3.77 -9.56
C GLN A 155 6.91 -2.82 -9.32
N PHE A 156 8.07 -3.39 -9.01
CA PHE A 156 9.36 -2.72 -8.83
C PHE A 156 10.41 -3.30 -9.77
N ALA A 157 11.58 -2.65 -9.90
CA ALA A 157 12.65 -3.10 -10.78
C ALA A 157 13.37 -4.35 -10.27
N GLY A 158 13.66 -5.28 -11.16
CA GLY A 158 14.32 -6.54 -10.85
C GLY A 158 13.38 -7.58 -10.22
N ASN A 159 13.96 -8.51 -9.46
CA ASN A 159 13.24 -9.67 -8.94
C ASN A 159 13.39 -9.89 -7.43
N ARG A 160 14.01 -8.94 -6.74
CA ARG A 160 14.24 -8.98 -5.28
C ARG A 160 14.10 -7.57 -4.71
N GLY A 161 13.36 -7.44 -3.66
CA GLY A 161 13.11 -6.20 -2.93
C GLY A 161 12.06 -6.44 -1.86
N TRP A 162 11.97 -5.54 -0.89
CA TRP A 162 10.92 -5.59 0.13
C TRP A 162 9.56 -5.15 -0.42
N GLY A 163 9.55 -4.47 -1.59
CA GLY A 163 8.36 -3.92 -2.22
C GLY A 163 8.22 -2.39 -2.10
N TYR A 164 9.05 -1.73 -1.29
CA TYR A 164 9.00 -0.27 -1.09
C TYR A 164 9.59 0.54 -2.24
N ASP A 165 10.16 -0.12 -3.24
CA ASP A 165 10.62 0.49 -4.51
C ASP A 165 9.59 0.38 -5.65
N GLY A 166 8.30 0.23 -5.33
CA GLY A 166 7.22 0.11 -6.31
C GLY A 166 7.08 1.36 -7.19
N VAL A 167 6.84 1.15 -8.49
CA VAL A 167 6.66 2.25 -9.47
C VAL A 167 5.38 2.12 -10.30
N LEU A 168 4.81 0.92 -10.42
CA LEU A 168 3.53 0.69 -11.08
C LEU A 168 2.54 0.16 -10.02
N LEU A 169 1.92 1.10 -9.29
CA LEU A 169 1.21 0.81 -8.05
C LEU A 169 -0.06 -0.04 -8.23
N TYR A 170 -0.56 -0.16 -9.46
CA TYR A 170 -1.75 -0.96 -9.77
C TYR A 170 -1.42 -2.39 -10.24
N ALA A 171 -0.15 -2.71 -10.49
CA ALA A 171 0.26 -4.02 -10.98
C ALA A 171 0.89 -4.85 -9.85
N PRO A 172 0.33 -6.02 -9.49
CA PRO A 172 1.05 -6.98 -8.67
C PRO A 172 2.33 -7.42 -9.37
N HIS A 173 3.44 -7.48 -8.62
CA HIS A 173 4.75 -7.81 -9.15
C HIS A 173 4.73 -9.17 -9.86
N SER A 174 5.19 -9.19 -11.10
CA SER A 174 5.15 -10.37 -11.98
C SER A 174 5.89 -11.59 -11.42
N VAL A 175 6.98 -11.35 -10.67
CA VAL A 175 7.77 -12.43 -10.01
C VAL A 175 6.98 -13.14 -8.90
N TYR A 176 6.04 -12.46 -8.25
CA TYR A 176 5.19 -13.06 -7.22
C TYR A 176 4.04 -13.91 -7.80
N GLY A 177 3.82 -13.85 -9.14
CA GLY A 177 2.80 -14.62 -9.84
C GLY A 177 1.73 -13.77 -10.52
N GLY A 178 1.77 -12.44 -10.34
CA GLY A 178 0.84 -11.50 -10.98
C GLY A 178 -0.58 -11.56 -10.41
N GLN A 179 -1.49 -10.94 -11.16
CA GLN A 179 -2.84 -10.62 -10.69
C GLN A 179 -3.72 -11.84 -10.36
N GLU A 180 -3.70 -12.86 -11.23
CA GLU A 180 -4.58 -14.02 -11.07
C GLU A 180 -4.20 -14.85 -9.84
N GLN A 181 -2.89 -14.99 -9.59
CA GLN A 181 -2.41 -15.70 -8.41
C GLN A 181 -2.73 -14.92 -7.13
N LEU A 182 -2.65 -13.57 -7.16
CA LEU A 182 -3.09 -12.77 -6.02
C LEU A 182 -4.59 -12.93 -5.76
N LYS A 183 -5.45 -12.85 -6.78
CA LYS A 183 -6.89 -13.10 -6.63
C LYS A 183 -7.18 -14.50 -6.05
N ARG A 184 -6.45 -15.53 -6.51
CA ARG A 184 -6.56 -16.90 -5.97
C ARG A 184 -6.09 -16.99 -4.51
N LEU A 185 -5.07 -16.21 -4.11
CA LEU A 185 -4.64 -16.16 -2.72
C LEU A 185 -5.73 -15.54 -1.83
N VAL A 186 -6.31 -14.41 -2.25
CA VAL A 186 -7.39 -13.73 -1.53
C VAL A 186 -8.59 -14.66 -1.36
N ASP A 187 -9.05 -15.28 -2.43
CA ASP A 187 -10.18 -16.23 -2.40
C ASP A 187 -9.94 -17.40 -1.45
N ALA A 188 -8.73 -17.98 -1.50
CA ALA A 188 -8.35 -19.08 -0.62
C ALA A 188 -8.19 -18.66 0.86
N ALA A 189 -7.80 -17.41 1.12
CA ALA A 189 -7.76 -16.84 2.46
C ALA A 189 -9.18 -16.68 3.01
N HIS A 190 -10.08 -16.10 2.23
CA HIS A 190 -11.48 -15.91 2.59
C HIS A 190 -12.21 -17.26 2.86
N GLU A 191 -11.93 -18.31 2.07
CA GLU A 191 -12.45 -19.68 2.32
C GLU A 191 -12.08 -20.22 3.70
N ARG A 192 -11.00 -19.70 4.32
CA ARG A 192 -10.52 -20.07 5.65
C ARG A 192 -10.88 -19.08 6.75
N GLY A 193 -11.69 -18.08 6.42
CA GLY A 193 -12.05 -17.01 7.34
C GLY A 193 -10.88 -16.05 7.65
N LEU A 194 -9.87 -15.99 6.78
CA LEU A 194 -8.73 -15.08 6.90
C LEU A 194 -8.96 -13.83 6.04
N MET A 195 -8.78 -12.66 6.60
CA MET A 195 -8.69 -11.41 5.87
C MET A 195 -7.33 -11.29 5.17
N LEU A 196 -7.27 -10.52 4.08
CA LEU A 196 -6.02 -10.15 3.44
C LEU A 196 -5.85 -8.63 3.41
N PHE A 197 -4.77 -8.15 4.02
CA PHE A 197 -4.37 -6.75 4.03
C PHE A 197 -3.20 -6.55 3.07
N LEU A 198 -3.05 -5.33 2.60
CA LEU A 198 -1.97 -4.94 1.71
C LEU A 198 -1.29 -3.67 2.23
N ASP A 199 0.02 -3.72 2.35
CA ASP A 199 0.84 -2.54 2.60
C ASP A 199 0.98 -1.74 1.30
N VAL A 200 0.67 -0.44 1.34
CA VAL A 200 0.68 0.47 0.20
C VAL A 200 1.59 1.67 0.44
N VAL A 201 2.47 1.91 -0.53
CA VAL A 201 3.46 2.99 -0.48
C VAL A 201 2.95 4.16 -1.32
N TYR A 202 2.42 5.19 -0.65
CA TYR A 202 1.86 6.36 -1.34
C TYR A 202 2.69 7.64 -1.14
N ASN A 203 3.71 7.58 -0.31
CA ASN A 203 4.59 8.71 0.00
C ASN A 203 5.69 8.93 -1.06
N HIS A 204 6.06 7.90 -1.83
CA HIS A 204 7.11 7.97 -2.84
C HIS A 204 6.97 6.89 -3.93
N PHE A 205 7.83 6.95 -4.93
CA PHE A 205 8.05 5.89 -5.92
C PHE A 205 9.49 5.42 -5.87
N GLY A 206 9.71 4.19 -6.30
CA GLY A 206 11.05 3.63 -6.44
C GLY A 206 11.93 4.40 -7.44
N PRO A 207 13.25 4.18 -7.39
CA PRO A 207 14.22 4.96 -8.16
C PRO A 207 14.28 4.58 -9.65
N GLU A 208 13.81 3.39 -10.03
CA GLU A 208 13.89 2.86 -11.39
C GLU A 208 12.51 2.50 -11.95
N GLY A 209 12.25 2.89 -13.21
CA GLY A 209 11.00 2.57 -13.93
C GLY A 209 9.88 3.60 -13.74
N ASN A 210 10.09 4.67 -12.99
CA ASN A 210 9.16 5.78 -12.88
C ASN A 210 9.38 6.80 -13.99
N TYR A 211 8.52 6.80 -15.00
CA TYR A 211 8.58 7.70 -16.15
C TYR A 211 7.71 8.96 -16.02
N LEU A 212 6.96 9.12 -14.93
CA LEU A 212 6.02 10.24 -14.75
C LEU A 212 6.65 11.60 -14.98
N ARG A 213 7.91 11.82 -14.57
CA ARG A 213 8.61 13.10 -14.77
C ARG A 213 8.81 13.48 -16.23
N GLN A 214 8.83 12.52 -17.16
CA GLN A 214 9.06 12.77 -18.59
C GLN A 214 7.83 13.36 -19.28
N TYR A 215 6.64 13.05 -18.80
CA TYR A 215 5.38 13.45 -19.45
C TYR A 215 4.40 14.17 -18.51
N ALA A 216 4.55 13.99 -17.22
CA ALA A 216 3.73 14.61 -16.18
C ALA A 216 4.62 15.17 -15.03
N PRO A 217 5.56 16.12 -15.29
CA PRO A 217 6.44 16.66 -14.25
C PRO A 217 5.65 17.27 -13.09
N ASP A 218 4.45 17.76 -13.37
CA ASP A 218 3.49 18.30 -12.41
C ASP A 218 2.93 17.27 -11.42
N PHE A 219 3.25 15.99 -11.59
CA PHE A 219 2.96 14.95 -10.61
C PHE A 219 3.77 15.16 -9.31
N PHE A 220 4.85 15.90 -9.40
CA PHE A 220 5.77 16.17 -8.31
C PHE A 220 5.93 17.66 -8.06
N HIS A 221 6.14 18.03 -6.80
CA HIS A 221 6.53 19.39 -6.47
C HIS A 221 7.91 19.73 -7.09
N PRO A 222 8.06 20.92 -7.66
CA PRO A 222 9.33 21.31 -8.30
C PRO A 222 10.46 21.51 -7.28
N GLU A 223 10.14 21.98 -6.08
CA GLU A 223 11.14 22.39 -5.06
C GLU A 223 11.16 21.51 -3.83
N ARG A 224 10.01 20.91 -3.44
CA ARG A 224 9.93 20.07 -2.26
C ARG A 224 10.49 18.69 -2.54
N LYS A 225 11.38 18.23 -1.63
CA LYS A 225 12.03 16.92 -1.71
C LYS A 225 11.68 16.08 -0.48
N THR A 226 11.67 14.78 -0.67
CA THR A 226 11.65 13.76 0.37
C THR A 226 12.95 12.96 0.31
N PRO A 227 13.25 12.07 1.27
CA PRO A 227 14.41 11.19 1.19
C PRO A 227 14.47 10.36 -0.11
N TRP A 228 13.33 10.07 -0.73
CA TRP A 228 13.20 9.26 -1.95
C TRP A 228 13.08 10.08 -3.24
N GLY A 229 13.12 11.39 -3.18
CA GLY A 229 13.05 12.24 -4.36
C GLY A 229 12.09 13.43 -4.22
N GLY A 230 11.49 13.86 -5.32
CA GLY A 230 10.52 14.97 -5.28
C GLY A 230 9.24 14.57 -4.58
N ALA A 231 8.73 15.42 -3.70
CA ALA A 231 7.44 15.22 -3.06
C ALA A 231 6.31 15.13 -4.10
N ILE A 232 5.31 14.31 -3.85
CA ILE A 232 4.15 14.13 -4.71
C ILE A 232 3.20 15.32 -4.51
N ALA A 233 2.62 15.83 -5.60
CA ALA A 233 1.75 17.01 -5.62
C ALA A 233 0.27 16.60 -5.44
N PHE A 234 -0.09 16.12 -4.25
CA PHE A 234 -1.43 15.58 -3.95
C PHE A 234 -2.56 16.61 -4.08
N GLU A 235 -2.29 17.91 -4.04
CA GLU A 235 -3.26 18.97 -4.26
C GLU A 235 -3.76 19.03 -5.72
N LYS A 236 -3.07 18.35 -6.66
CA LYS A 236 -3.51 18.25 -8.06
C LYS A 236 -4.50 17.11 -8.23
N PHE A 237 -5.68 17.41 -8.80
CA PHE A 237 -6.76 16.44 -8.94
C PHE A 237 -6.34 15.11 -9.62
N PRO A 238 -5.62 15.10 -10.78
CA PRO A 238 -5.20 13.83 -11.38
C PRO A 238 -4.28 13.02 -10.48
N VAL A 239 -3.35 13.67 -9.76
CA VAL A 239 -2.41 13.03 -8.84
C VAL A 239 -3.17 12.44 -7.65
N ARG A 240 -4.03 13.21 -7.03
CA ARG A 240 -4.88 12.79 -5.92
C ARG A 240 -5.72 11.56 -6.28
N ARG A 241 -6.37 11.60 -7.44
CA ARG A 241 -7.17 10.47 -7.95
C ARG A 241 -6.32 9.22 -8.21
N TYR A 242 -5.07 9.36 -8.62
CA TYR A 242 -4.18 8.22 -8.82
C TYR A 242 -4.09 7.35 -7.56
N PHE A 243 -3.94 7.95 -6.38
CA PHE A 243 -3.82 7.24 -5.11
C PHE A 243 -5.16 6.78 -4.53
N ILE A 244 -6.17 7.63 -4.58
CA ILE A 244 -7.52 7.25 -4.08
C ILE A 244 -8.08 6.10 -4.93
N ASP A 245 -8.01 6.19 -6.25
CA ASP A 245 -8.46 5.14 -7.16
C ASP A 245 -7.66 3.85 -6.98
N ASN A 246 -6.37 3.93 -6.64
CA ASN A 246 -5.55 2.76 -6.33
C ASN A 246 -6.04 2.03 -5.06
N ALA A 247 -6.35 2.75 -3.99
CA ALA A 247 -6.92 2.16 -2.78
C ALA A 247 -8.28 1.48 -3.08
N LEU A 248 -9.16 2.18 -3.78
CA LEU A 248 -10.46 1.63 -4.18
C LEU A 248 -10.33 0.40 -5.10
N TYR A 249 -9.33 0.41 -5.98
CA TYR A 249 -9.02 -0.71 -6.86
C TYR A 249 -8.60 -1.97 -6.10
N TRP A 250 -7.67 -1.86 -5.14
CA TRP A 250 -7.26 -3.01 -4.33
C TRP A 250 -8.44 -3.58 -3.53
N ILE A 251 -9.22 -2.71 -2.90
CA ILE A 251 -10.37 -3.13 -2.10
C ILE A 251 -11.51 -3.70 -2.97
N GLY A 252 -11.80 -3.06 -4.10
CA GLY A 252 -12.94 -3.41 -4.95
C GLY A 252 -12.68 -4.55 -5.92
N GLU A 253 -11.55 -4.52 -6.64
CA GLU A 253 -11.24 -5.53 -7.65
C GLU A 253 -10.56 -6.77 -7.07
N TYR A 254 -9.71 -6.61 -6.05
CA TYR A 254 -9.02 -7.75 -5.42
C TYR A 254 -9.69 -8.23 -4.14
N LEU A 255 -10.79 -7.61 -3.72
CA LEU A 255 -11.47 -7.90 -2.46
C LEU A 255 -10.55 -7.84 -1.23
N ILE A 256 -9.50 -7.04 -1.27
CA ILE A 256 -8.61 -6.77 -0.14
C ILE A 256 -9.44 -6.21 1.03
N ASP A 257 -9.16 -6.67 2.25
CA ASP A 257 -9.93 -6.35 3.45
C ASP A 257 -9.31 -5.22 4.28
N GLY A 258 -8.07 -4.86 4.01
CA GLY A 258 -7.42 -3.75 4.71
C GLY A 258 -6.22 -3.21 3.96
N LEU A 259 -5.88 -1.95 4.23
CA LEU A 259 -4.68 -1.28 3.73
C LEU A 259 -3.88 -0.72 4.91
N ARG A 260 -2.58 -1.01 4.93
CA ARG A 260 -1.60 -0.32 5.76
C ARG A 260 -0.93 0.75 4.91
N PHE A 261 -0.92 1.98 5.37
CA PHE A 261 -0.30 3.12 4.68
C PHE A 261 1.08 3.39 5.26
N ASP A 262 2.09 3.13 4.45
CA ASP A 262 3.51 3.31 4.75
C ASP A 262 3.87 4.78 4.93
N ALA A 263 4.63 5.08 5.99
CA ALA A 263 5.29 6.36 6.27
C ALA A 263 4.41 7.59 5.94
N VAL A 264 3.22 7.66 6.53
CA VAL A 264 2.25 8.72 6.21
C VAL A 264 2.71 10.13 6.63
N ASP A 265 3.70 10.23 7.50
CA ASP A 265 4.37 11.48 7.88
C ASP A 265 5.07 12.16 6.68
N HIS A 266 5.41 11.39 5.64
CA HIS A 266 5.96 11.88 4.38
C HIS A 266 4.91 12.20 3.30
N ILE A 267 3.63 12.03 3.57
CA ILE A 267 2.54 12.47 2.69
C ILE A 267 2.25 13.94 2.98
N HIS A 268 2.83 14.81 2.16
CA HIS A 268 2.70 16.27 2.27
C HIS A 268 1.62 16.78 1.34
N ASP A 269 0.41 17.00 1.85
CA ASP A 269 -0.72 17.51 1.09
C ASP A 269 -1.07 18.94 1.54
N GLN A 270 -1.19 19.86 0.59
CA GLN A 270 -1.54 21.27 0.82
C GLN A 270 -3.01 21.57 0.50
N ALA A 271 -3.81 20.58 0.13
CA ALA A 271 -5.24 20.74 -0.12
C ALA A 271 -6.01 21.04 1.18
N GLY A 272 -7.22 21.58 1.04
CA GLY A 272 -8.08 21.87 2.19
C GLY A 272 -8.51 20.63 2.97
N THR A 273 -8.70 19.49 2.29
CA THR A 273 -8.90 18.16 2.90
C THR A 273 -7.68 17.30 2.57
N HIS A 274 -7.07 16.73 3.58
CA HIS A 274 -5.88 15.89 3.39
C HIS A 274 -6.22 14.62 2.60
N LEU A 275 -5.29 14.15 1.75
CA LEU A 275 -5.45 12.93 0.93
C LEU A 275 -5.95 11.74 1.76
N LEU A 276 -5.32 11.49 2.89
CA LEU A 276 -5.65 10.35 3.77
C LEU A 276 -7.07 10.45 4.33
N GLU A 277 -7.54 11.65 4.62
CA GLU A 277 -8.90 11.90 5.09
C GLU A 277 -9.91 11.62 3.97
N GLU A 278 -9.71 12.20 2.78
CA GLU A 278 -10.59 11.99 1.63
C GLU A 278 -10.63 10.52 1.21
N LEU A 279 -9.46 9.85 1.17
CA LEU A 279 -9.35 8.43 0.85
C LEU A 279 -10.15 7.57 1.82
N ALA A 280 -9.98 7.78 3.13
CA ALA A 280 -10.70 7.01 4.15
C ALA A 280 -12.23 7.21 4.03
N ILE A 281 -12.68 8.46 3.84
CA ILE A 281 -14.09 8.78 3.64
C ILE A 281 -14.64 8.06 2.40
N GLU A 282 -13.94 8.11 1.26
CA GLU A 282 -14.39 7.43 0.04
C GLU A 282 -14.46 5.91 0.22
N VAL A 283 -13.47 5.30 0.87
CA VAL A 283 -13.49 3.86 1.16
C VAL A 283 -14.71 3.49 2.00
N ARG A 284 -14.97 4.22 3.10
CA ARG A 284 -16.14 3.97 3.97
C ARG A 284 -17.45 4.12 3.22
N GLN A 285 -17.56 5.11 2.34
CA GLN A 285 -18.78 5.35 1.53
C GLN A 285 -18.99 4.30 0.45
N ARG A 286 -17.91 3.80 -0.17
CA ARG A 286 -17.99 2.84 -1.29
C ARG A 286 -18.26 1.41 -0.83
N PHE A 287 -17.83 1.03 0.36
CA PHE A 287 -17.91 -0.34 0.86
C PHE A 287 -18.64 -0.47 2.20
N PRO A 288 -19.84 0.11 2.38
CA PRO A 288 -20.53 0.16 3.67
C PRO A 288 -20.95 -1.21 4.19
N GLY A 289 -20.95 -2.23 3.34
CA GLY A 289 -21.35 -3.61 3.69
C GLY A 289 -20.19 -4.54 4.02
N ARG A 290 -18.93 -4.03 4.03
CA ARG A 290 -17.72 -4.80 4.31
C ARG A 290 -16.96 -4.21 5.50
N HIS A 291 -16.36 -5.07 6.29
CA HIS A 291 -15.34 -4.69 7.27
C HIS A 291 -14.03 -4.42 6.52
N ILE A 292 -13.79 -3.17 6.16
CA ILE A 292 -12.53 -2.73 5.54
C ILE A 292 -11.72 -2.00 6.59
N HIS A 293 -10.47 -2.42 6.79
CA HIS A 293 -9.60 -1.87 7.81
C HIS A 293 -8.50 -1.02 7.19
N LEU A 294 -8.34 0.18 7.73
CA LEU A 294 -7.30 1.11 7.30
C LEU A 294 -6.38 1.38 8.49
N THR A 295 -5.09 1.15 8.31
CA THR A 295 -4.07 1.44 9.35
C THR A 295 -2.98 2.34 8.80
N THR A 296 -2.38 3.12 9.67
CA THR A 296 -1.29 4.04 9.33
C THR A 296 0.00 3.66 10.05
N GLU A 297 1.12 4.03 9.45
CA GLU A 297 2.42 4.10 10.09
C GLU A 297 2.82 5.57 10.17
N ASP A 298 2.81 6.15 11.38
CA ASP A 298 3.18 7.55 11.64
C ASP A 298 4.08 7.65 12.87
N ASP A 299 5.37 7.82 12.65
CA ASP A 299 6.35 7.90 13.72
C ASP A 299 6.23 9.17 14.58
N ARG A 300 5.34 10.10 14.18
CA ARG A 300 5.05 11.33 14.93
C ARG A 300 4.09 11.12 16.10
N ASN A 301 3.42 9.96 16.21
CA ASN A 301 2.39 9.67 17.23
C ASN A 301 1.19 10.64 17.17
N MET A 302 0.63 10.84 15.97
CA MET A 302 -0.50 11.73 15.75
C MET A 302 -1.83 10.99 15.88
N VAL A 303 -2.76 11.51 16.67
CA VAL A 303 -4.04 10.82 16.93
C VAL A 303 -5.14 11.13 15.91
N ARG A 304 -5.01 12.21 15.15
CA ARG A 304 -6.09 12.74 14.27
C ARG A 304 -6.68 11.72 13.30
N HIS A 305 -5.88 10.75 12.84
CA HIS A 305 -6.35 9.74 11.89
C HIS A 305 -7.11 8.60 12.57
N ILE A 306 -6.79 8.30 13.83
CA ILE A 306 -7.34 7.18 14.59
C ILE A 306 -8.39 7.58 15.63
N GLU A 307 -8.87 8.83 15.56
CA GLU A 307 -9.94 9.33 16.42
C GLU A 307 -11.23 8.51 16.28
N ARG A 308 -12.03 8.53 17.33
CA ARG A 308 -13.35 7.89 17.40
C ARG A 308 -14.43 8.95 17.53
N ASP A 309 -15.59 8.68 16.97
CA ASP A 309 -16.77 9.53 17.19
C ASP A 309 -17.35 9.38 18.61
N ALA A 310 -18.38 10.14 18.91
CA ALA A 310 -19.04 10.11 20.22
C ALA A 310 -19.67 8.75 20.60
N SER A 311 -19.86 7.85 19.62
CA SER A 311 -20.32 6.47 19.83
C SER A 311 -19.18 5.46 20.04
N GLY A 312 -17.93 5.90 19.86
CA GLY A 312 -16.73 5.05 19.85
C GLY A 312 -16.44 4.39 18.49
N ALA A 313 -17.16 4.78 17.44
CA ALA A 313 -16.94 4.22 16.10
C ALA A 313 -15.73 4.88 15.42
N VAL A 314 -15.08 4.10 14.55
CA VAL A 314 -13.98 4.56 13.71
C VAL A 314 -14.46 5.63 12.74
N VAL A 315 -13.79 6.77 12.71
CA VAL A 315 -14.10 7.86 11.77
C VAL A 315 -13.33 7.68 10.47
N LEU A 316 -12.01 7.54 10.54
CA LEU A 316 -11.12 7.44 9.37
C LEU A 316 -10.37 6.10 9.36
N TYR A 317 -9.39 5.93 10.25
CA TYR A 317 -8.52 4.76 10.30
C TYR A 317 -8.80 3.91 11.55
N ASP A 318 -8.68 2.60 11.38
CA ASP A 318 -8.93 1.63 12.46
C ASP A 318 -7.83 1.63 13.51
N GLY A 319 -6.58 1.80 13.08
CA GLY A 319 -5.44 1.79 13.98
C GLY A 319 -4.17 2.37 13.40
N GLU A 320 -3.24 2.63 14.32
CA GLU A 320 -1.86 3.08 14.07
C GLU A 320 -0.90 1.99 14.47
N TRP A 321 0.10 1.68 13.62
CA TRP A 321 1.21 0.80 13.98
C TRP A 321 2.05 1.46 15.07
N ASN A 322 2.09 0.85 16.27
CA ASN A 322 2.63 1.49 17.48
C ASN A 322 4.10 1.15 17.71
N ASP A 323 5.00 1.92 17.14
CA ASP A 323 6.44 1.80 17.33
C ASP A 323 6.87 2.03 18.78
N ASP A 324 6.19 2.91 19.51
CA ASP A 324 6.48 3.14 20.93
C ASP A 324 6.32 1.86 21.75
N PHE A 325 5.25 1.08 21.47
CA PHE A 325 5.07 -0.22 22.11
C PHE A 325 6.20 -1.18 21.73
N HIS A 326 6.53 -1.29 20.44
CA HIS A 326 7.64 -2.13 19.99
C HIS A 326 8.93 -1.79 20.72
N HIS A 327 9.33 -0.49 20.70
CA HIS A 327 10.59 -0.04 21.30
C HIS A 327 10.65 -0.33 22.80
N ALA A 328 9.59 -0.04 23.55
CA ALA A 328 9.55 -0.30 25.00
C ALA A 328 9.60 -1.81 25.29
N ALA A 329 8.81 -2.63 24.57
CA ALA A 329 8.79 -4.08 24.73
C ALA A 329 10.16 -4.70 24.40
N HIS A 330 10.79 -4.24 23.33
CA HIS A 330 12.13 -4.70 22.93
C HIS A 330 13.19 -4.40 24.00
N VAL A 331 13.24 -3.15 24.49
CA VAL A 331 14.17 -2.76 25.58
C VAL A 331 13.93 -3.54 26.86
N VAL A 332 12.66 -3.81 27.20
CA VAL A 332 12.35 -4.64 28.37
C VAL A 332 12.82 -6.07 28.19
N ALA A 333 12.65 -6.64 26.98
CA ALA A 333 12.99 -8.02 26.69
C ALA A 333 14.52 -8.25 26.55
N THR A 334 15.20 -7.39 25.79
CA THR A 334 16.60 -7.57 25.38
C THR A 334 17.60 -6.81 26.23
N GLY A 335 17.21 -5.66 26.78
CA GLY A 335 18.12 -4.70 27.42
C GLY A 335 18.96 -3.89 26.42
N GLU A 336 18.70 -3.93 25.12
CA GLU A 336 19.39 -3.10 24.12
C GLU A 336 19.08 -1.62 24.34
N GLU A 337 20.10 -0.75 24.19
CA GLU A 337 20.05 0.65 24.57
C GLU A 337 20.50 1.60 23.46
N GLU A 338 20.87 1.07 22.29
CA GLU A 338 21.46 1.84 21.19
C GLU A 338 20.42 2.33 20.17
N GLY A 339 20.79 3.36 19.39
CA GLY A 339 19.96 3.90 18.34
C GLY A 339 18.62 4.43 18.88
N TYR A 340 17.54 4.10 18.19
CA TYR A 340 16.19 4.54 18.58
C TYR A 340 15.69 3.93 19.91
N TYR A 341 16.29 2.84 20.39
CA TYR A 341 15.96 2.24 21.70
C TYR A 341 16.41 3.10 22.89
N SER A 342 17.40 3.98 22.71
CA SER A 342 18.00 4.79 23.78
C SER A 342 16.99 5.65 24.55
N GLU A 343 15.91 6.09 23.92
CA GLU A 343 14.88 6.89 24.58
C GLU A 343 13.93 6.05 25.47
N TYR A 344 13.95 4.72 25.34
CA TYR A 344 13.04 3.81 26.05
C TYR A 344 13.71 3.10 27.23
N VAL A 345 15.00 3.28 27.45
CA VAL A 345 15.79 2.63 28.51
C VAL A 345 15.39 3.09 29.90
N SER A 346 15.30 4.42 30.08
CA SER A 346 14.92 4.99 31.38
C SER A 346 13.45 4.67 31.67
N ASP A 347 13.17 4.15 32.88
CA ASP A 347 11.80 3.84 33.33
C ASP A 347 11.03 2.90 32.40
N ARG A 348 11.73 1.94 31.81
CA ARG A 348 11.26 1.07 30.73
C ARG A 348 9.96 0.33 31.01
N LEU A 349 9.74 -0.10 32.28
CA LEU A 349 8.51 -0.83 32.65
C LEU A 349 7.30 0.11 32.69
N ASN A 350 7.45 1.34 33.19
CA ASN A 350 6.36 2.31 33.16
C ASN A 350 6.07 2.80 31.75
N LYS A 351 7.08 2.91 30.89
CA LYS A 351 6.88 3.20 29.46
C LYS A 351 6.09 2.10 28.76
N LEU A 352 6.45 0.83 28.98
CA LEU A 352 5.68 -0.29 28.43
C LEU A 352 4.25 -0.32 29.00
N ALA A 353 4.08 -0.06 30.30
CA ALA A 353 2.75 0.03 30.89
C ALA A 353 1.93 1.18 30.29
N ARG A 354 2.56 2.34 30.04
CA ARG A 354 1.91 3.48 29.37
C ARG A 354 1.48 3.13 27.96
N ALA A 355 2.35 2.48 27.16
CA ALA A 355 2.02 2.04 25.82
C ALA A 355 0.80 1.11 25.79
N LEU A 356 0.69 0.21 26.78
CA LEU A 356 -0.45 -0.71 26.90
C LEU A 356 -1.74 -0.03 27.37
N SER A 357 -1.64 1.02 28.20
CA SER A 357 -2.82 1.67 28.80
C SER A 357 -3.29 2.92 28.09
N GLU A 358 -2.37 3.65 27.42
CA GLU A 358 -2.62 4.95 26.82
C GLU A 358 -2.30 5.00 25.31
N GLY A 359 -1.72 3.94 24.74
CA GLY A 359 -1.30 3.85 23.35
C GLY A 359 0.10 4.36 23.12
N PHE A 360 0.31 5.66 22.94
CA PHE A 360 1.64 6.22 22.74
C PHE A 360 2.39 6.49 24.07
N ILE A 361 3.70 6.39 24.01
CA ILE A 361 4.60 6.77 25.12
C ILE A 361 4.88 8.27 25.05
N PHE A 362 5.23 8.75 23.85
CA PHE A 362 5.43 10.18 23.63
C PHE A 362 4.08 10.84 23.28
N GLN A 363 3.60 11.70 24.17
CA GLN A 363 2.32 12.40 24.04
C GLN A 363 2.50 13.93 24.24
N GLY A 364 3.59 14.47 23.69
CA GLY A 364 4.04 15.85 23.81
C GLY A 364 5.37 16.00 24.55
N GLU A 365 5.94 14.93 25.07
CA GLU A 365 7.26 14.94 25.68
C GLU A 365 8.36 15.17 24.63
N VAL A 366 9.45 15.78 25.07
CA VAL A 366 10.61 16.08 24.24
C VAL A 366 11.35 14.80 23.86
N SER A 367 11.54 14.56 22.54
CA SER A 367 12.37 13.48 22.03
C SER A 367 13.76 13.99 21.65
N LYS A 368 14.80 13.38 22.22
CA LYS A 368 16.20 13.72 21.93
C LYS A 368 16.59 13.34 20.50
N LEU A 369 16.01 12.25 19.98
CA LEU A 369 16.24 11.77 18.61
C LEU A 369 15.58 12.67 17.57
N ARG A 370 14.62 13.51 17.99
CA ARG A 370 13.95 14.51 17.16
C ARG A 370 14.41 15.94 17.45
N ASN A 371 15.73 16.13 17.53
CA ASN A 371 16.33 17.45 17.75
C ASN A 371 15.85 18.17 19.03
N ASN A 372 15.43 17.44 20.04
CA ASN A 372 14.79 17.94 21.26
C ASN A 372 13.45 18.66 21.00
N GLU A 373 12.72 18.24 19.99
CA GLU A 373 11.36 18.70 19.70
C GLU A 373 10.33 17.84 20.45
N PRO A 374 9.15 18.37 20.80
CA PRO A 374 8.04 17.58 21.32
C PRO A 374 7.58 16.53 20.30
N ARG A 375 7.26 15.32 20.78
CA ARG A 375 6.72 14.23 19.97
C ARG A 375 5.38 13.76 20.49
N GLY A 376 4.42 13.58 19.60
CA GLY A 376 3.15 12.97 19.86
C GLY A 376 2.06 13.90 20.41
N GLU A 377 0.88 13.33 20.46
CA GLU A 377 -0.33 13.94 20.99
C GLU A 377 -0.93 13.06 22.10
N PRO A 378 -1.71 13.62 23.06
CA PRO A 378 -2.39 12.83 24.08
C PRO A 378 -3.28 11.76 23.47
N SER A 379 -3.02 10.50 23.78
CA SER A 379 -3.71 9.33 23.19
C SER A 379 -4.52 8.51 24.20
N GLY A 380 -4.42 8.79 25.49
CA GLY A 380 -5.07 8.01 26.55
C GLY A 380 -6.61 8.01 26.55
N HIS A 381 -7.25 8.82 25.70
CA HIS A 381 -8.70 8.81 25.48
C HIS A 381 -9.14 7.79 24.42
N LEU A 382 -8.21 7.26 23.64
CA LEU A 382 -8.49 6.29 22.57
C LEU A 382 -8.61 4.86 23.14
N PRO A 383 -9.42 4.00 22.54
CA PRO A 383 -9.47 2.60 22.92
C PRO A 383 -8.19 1.88 22.53
N ALA A 384 -7.80 0.84 23.26
CA ALA A 384 -6.61 0.03 22.95
C ALA A 384 -6.61 -0.52 21.51
N THR A 385 -7.78 -0.74 20.92
CA THR A 385 -7.93 -1.16 19.52
C THR A 385 -7.57 -0.10 18.49
N ALA A 386 -7.28 1.15 18.90
CA ALA A 386 -6.74 2.16 18.01
C ALA A 386 -5.23 1.98 17.73
N PHE A 387 -4.59 1.00 18.35
CA PHE A 387 -3.15 0.75 18.23
C PHE A 387 -2.87 -0.69 17.80
N VAL A 388 -2.06 -0.84 16.76
CA VAL A 388 -1.52 -2.15 16.36
C VAL A 388 -0.23 -2.38 17.14
N HIS A 389 -0.31 -3.21 18.17
CA HIS A 389 0.85 -3.56 18.99
C HIS A 389 1.58 -4.75 18.40
N PHE A 390 2.88 -4.66 18.25
CA PHE A 390 3.73 -5.70 17.68
C PHE A 390 5.09 -5.78 18.38
N LEU A 391 5.71 -6.96 18.37
CA LEU A 391 7.06 -7.13 18.92
C LEU A 391 8.14 -6.92 17.86
N GLN A 392 7.89 -7.36 16.65
CA GLN A 392 8.76 -7.16 15.49
C GLN A 392 7.91 -7.16 14.22
N ASN A 393 8.26 -6.31 13.26
CA ASN A 393 7.82 -6.38 11.87
C ASN A 393 9.06 -6.42 10.96
N HIS A 394 8.89 -6.17 9.65
CA HIS A 394 9.98 -6.21 8.67
C HIS A 394 11.10 -5.20 8.99
N ASP A 395 10.77 -4.01 9.49
CA ASP A 395 11.75 -2.96 9.77
C ASP A 395 12.75 -3.36 10.84
N GLN A 396 12.27 -3.85 11.97
CA GLN A 396 13.17 -4.23 13.07
C GLN A 396 14.03 -5.43 12.71
N ILE A 397 13.54 -6.33 11.87
CA ILE A 397 14.31 -7.50 11.42
C ILE A 397 15.28 -7.11 10.30
N GLY A 398 14.79 -6.36 9.32
CA GLY A 398 15.57 -6.02 8.12
C GLY A 398 16.67 -5.00 8.36
N ASN A 399 16.53 -4.15 9.37
CA ASN A 399 17.54 -3.16 9.76
C ASN A 399 18.61 -3.71 10.73
N ARG A 400 18.52 -4.96 11.16
CA ARG A 400 19.58 -5.61 11.93
C ARG A 400 20.64 -6.20 11.02
N ALA A 401 21.91 -6.07 11.41
CA ALA A 401 23.06 -6.50 10.59
C ALA A 401 23.02 -7.99 10.20
N LEU A 402 22.50 -8.84 11.08
CA LEU A 402 22.41 -10.29 10.87
C LEU A 402 20.96 -10.78 10.75
N GLY A 403 19.98 -9.87 10.82
CA GLY A 403 18.54 -10.19 10.71
C GLY A 403 18.02 -11.03 11.87
N GLU A 404 18.60 -10.87 13.08
CA GLU A 404 18.21 -11.67 14.23
C GLU A 404 16.77 -11.42 14.66
N ARG A 405 16.07 -12.51 14.90
CA ARG A 405 14.72 -12.49 15.51
C ARG A 405 14.84 -12.34 17.03
N LEU A 406 13.78 -11.83 17.67
CA LEU A 406 13.73 -11.69 19.12
C LEU A 406 14.06 -13.00 19.85
N THR A 407 13.63 -14.15 19.30
CA THR A 407 13.92 -15.50 19.82
C THR A 407 15.39 -15.90 19.77
N GLU A 408 16.22 -15.19 19.02
CA GLU A 408 17.68 -15.37 18.98
C GLU A 408 18.40 -14.44 19.96
N LEU A 409 17.80 -13.27 20.21
CA LEU A 409 18.35 -12.25 21.12
C LEU A 409 18.13 -12.59 22.59
N VAL A 410 17.04 -13.28 22.90
CA VAL A 410 16.65 -13.59 24.28
C VAL A 410 16.25 -15.06 24.45
N PRO A 411 16.39 -15.60 25.68
CA PRO A 411 15.91 -16.95 25.96
C PRO A 411 14.40 -17.13 25.68
N PRO A 412 13.94 -18.30 25.20
CA PRO A 412 12.53 -18.54 24.86
C PRO A 412 11.51 -18.22 25.97
N ARG A 413 11.94 -18.24 27.26
CA ARG A 413 11.09 -17.86 28.39
C ARG A 413 10.78 -16.37 28.50
N VAL A 414 11.46 -15.54 27.72
CA VAL A 414 11.26 -14.08 27.70
C VAL A 414 10.27 -13.67 26.63
N VAL A 415 10.23 -14.42 25.53
CA VAL A 415 9.25 -14.27 24.44
C VAL A 415 7.99 -15.05 24.78
#